data_49cb55c66ef0cb2c29e6cabff841cecc
#
_entry.id   49cb55c66ef0cb2c29e6cabff841cecc
#
_cell.length_a   1.000
_cell.length_b   1.000
_cell.length_c   1.000
_cell.angle_alpha   90.00
_cell.angle_beta   90.00
_cell.angle_gamma   90.00
#
_symmetry.space_group_name_H-M   'P 1'
#
loop_
_entity.id
_entity.type
_entity.pdbx_description
1 polymer ?
#
loop_
_entity_poly.entity_id
_entity_poly.type
_entity_poly.pdbx_seq_one_letter_code
_entity_poly.pdbx_strand_id
1 'polypeptide(L)'
;MSVDIECVVVGAGVVGLAVARALARSGREVILVEAGEGIGVGISSRNSEVIHAGIYYPSGSLKAQLCVEGKQRLYAFCDERGVDYRRLGKLIVATDDSQCA
;
A
#
# COMPACT_ATOMS: atom_id res chain seq x y z
N MET A 1 -37.31 6.48 -7.81
CA MET A 1 -36.52 5.76 -6.81
C MET A 1 -35.09 6.30 -6.89
N SER A 2 -34.63 7.00 -5.89
CA SER A 2 -33.24 7.43 -5.79
C SER A 2 -32.42 6.27 -5.26
N VAL A 3 -31.35 5.91 -5.93
CA VAL A 3 -30.34 5.02 -5.39
C VAL A 3 -29.23 5.91 -4.87
N ASP A 4 -29.20 6.09 -3.58
CA ASP A 4 -28.16 6.90 -2.94
C ASP A 4 -26.99 6.00 -2.59
N ILE A 5 -25.90 6.14 -3.36
CA ILE A 5 -24.64 5.50 -3.08
C ILE A 5 -23.76 6.51 -2.36
N GLU A 6 -23.30 6.18 -1.17
CA GLU A 6 -22.48 7.09 -0.37
C GLU A 6 -21.08 7.30 -0.93
N CYS A 7 -20.47 6.23 -1.44
CA CYS A 7 -19.08 6.26 -1.87
C CYS A 7 -18.87 5.48 -3.16
N VAL A 8 -18.11 6.07 -4.08
CA VAL A 8 -17.59 5.37 -5.26
C VAL A 8 -16.07 5.43 -5.22
N VAL A 9 -15.42 4.28 -5.32
CA VAL A 9 -13.97 4.16 -5.44
C VAL A 9 -13.64 3.79 -6.88
N VAL A 10 -12.83 4.59 -7.53
CA VAL A 10 -12.41 4.39 -8.91
C VAL A 10 -11.01 3.78 -8.93
N GLY A 11 -10.90 2.58 -9.45
CA GLY A 11 -9.66 1.82 -9.51
C GLY A 11 -9.59 0.70 -8.46
N ALA A 12 -9.40 -0.54 -8.93
CA ALA A 12 -9.31 -1.73 -8.09
C ALA A 12 -7.87 -2.27 -7.99
N GLY A 13 -6.90 -1.38 -7.91
CA GLY A 13 -5.55 -1.69 -7.44
C GLY A 13 -5.52 -1.79 -5.92
N VAL A 14 -4.34 -2.06 -5.34
CA VAL A 14 -4.19 -2.26 -3.90
C VAL A 14 -4.66 -1.05 -3.08
N VAL A 15 -4.43 0.17 -3.56
CA VAL A 15 -4.86 1.39 -2.86
C VAL A 15 -6.39 1.53 -2.88
N GLY A 16 -7.01 1.39 -4.06
CA GLY A 16 -8.46 1.45 -4.19
C GLY A 16 -9.17 0.37 -3.38
N LEU A 17 -8.66 -0.85 -3.40
CA LEU A 17 -9.19 -1.95 -2.58
C LEU A 17 -9.07 -1.67 -1.08
N ALA A 18 -7.94 -1.12 -0.62
CA ALA A 18 -7.76 -0.76 0.78
C ALA A 18 -8.70 0.35 1.23
N VAL A 19 -8.90 1.38 0.40
CA VAL A 19 -9.85 2.48 0.66
C VAL A 19 -11.28 1.96 0.70
N ALA A 20 -11.69 1.18 -0.30
CA ALA A 20 -13.04 0.60 -0.36
C ALA A 20 -13.32 -0.29 0.86
N ARG A 21 -12.34 -1.11 1.26
CA ARG A 21 -12.44 -1.94 2.46
C ARG A 21 -12.62 -1.10 3.73
N ALA A 22 -11.83 -0.03 3.88
CA ALA A 22 -11.92 0.84 5.05
C ALA A 22 -13.28 1.54 5.12
N LEU A 23 -13.79 2.05 4.01
CA LEU A 23 -15.10 2.68 3.92
C LEU A 23 -16.24 1.69 4.24
N ALA A 24 -16.20 0.50 3.66
CA ALA A 24 -17.20 -0.54 3.93
C ALA A 24 -17.20 -0.97 5.40
N ARG A 25 -16.01 -1.11 6.00
CA ARG A 25 -15.90 -1.42 7.44
C ARG A 25 -16.39 -0.30 8.36
N SER A 26 -16.42 0.92 7.88
CA SER A 26 -17.02 2.05 8.60
C SER A 26 -18.55 2.10 8.48
N GLY A 27 -19.16 1.14 7.80
CA GLY A 27 -20.61 1.04 7.63
C GLY A 27 -21.17 1.79 6.42
N ARG A 28 -20.30 2.28 5.53
CA ARG A 28 -20.72 3.00 4.32
C ARG A 28 -21.03 2.06 3.16
N GLU A 29 -21.99 2.43 2.35
CA GLU A 29 -22.20 1.78 1.06
C GLU A 29 -21.12 2.22 0.07
N VAL A 30 -20.41 1.26 -0.54
CA VAL A 30 -19.29 1.51 -1.43
C VAL A 30 -19.48 0.74 -2.72
N ILE A 31 -19.34 1.45 -3.85
CA ILE A 31 -19.15 0.82 -5.17
C ILE A 31 -17.70 1.01 -5.57
N LEU A 32 -17.06 -0.08 -5.95
CA LEU A 32 -15.72 -0.09 -6.54
C LEU A 32 -15.84 -0.34 -8.04
N VAL A 33 -15.28 0.55 -8.84
CA VAL A 33 -15.28 0.45 -10.30
C VAL A 33 -13.85 0.33 -10.83
N GLU A 34 -13.68 -0.54 -11.83
CA GLU A 34 -12.41 -0.82 -12.46
C GLU A 34 -12.55 -0.83 -13.98
N ALA A 35 -11.65 -0.14 -14.69
CA ALA A 35 -11.66 -0.08 -16.15
C ALA A 35 -11.07 -1.35 -16.79
N GLY A 36 -10.21 -2.06 -16.08
CA GLY A 36 -9.58 -3.29 -16.57
C GLY A 36 -10.43 -4.54 -16.38
N GLU A 37 -9.87 -5.68 -16.74
CA GLU A 37 -10.58 -6.98 -16.73
C GLU A 37 -10.73 -7.60 -15.34
N GLY A 38 -10.05 -7.06 -14.33
CA GLY A 38 -10.12 -7.62 -12.97
C GLY A 38 -9.46 -6.73 -11.93
N ILE A 39 -9.55 -7.15 -10.68
CA ILE A 39 -8.91 -6.48 -9.56
C ILE A 39 -7.40 -6.79 -9.52
N GLY A 40 -6.59 -5.79 -9.18
CA GLY A 40 -5.15 -5.96 -8.98
C GLY A 40 -4.32 -6.27 -10.22
N VAL A 41 -4.87 -6.14 -11.42
CA VAL A 41 -4.20 -6.52 -12.68
C VAL A 41 -3.22 -5.48 -13.21
N GLY A 42 -3.26 -4.25 -12.70
CA GLY A 42 -2.34 -3.17 -13.09
C GLY A 42 -1.00 -3.24 -12.35
N ILE A 43 -0.50 -2.09 -11.92
CA ILE A 43 0.78 -1.94 -11.20
C ILE A 43 0.83 -2.81 -9.93
N SER A 44 -0.31 -3.05 -9.27
CA SER A 44 -0.37 -3.90 -8.08
C SER A 44 0.06 -5.35 -8.32
N SER A 45 0.02 -5.83 -9.56
CA SER A 45 0.52 -7.15 -9.95
C SER A 45 1.93 -7.09 -10.59
N ARG A 46 2.50 -5.91 -10.74
CA ARG A 46 3.78 -5.67 -11.43
C ARG A 46 4.65 -4.74 -10.58
N ASN A 47 5.31 -5.29 -9.57
CA ASN A 47 6.16 -4.55 -8.66
C ASN A 47 7.33 -5.41 -8.19
N SER A 48 8.21 -4.85 -7.39
CA SER A 48 9.41 -5.54 -6.88
C SER A 48 9.14 -6.45 -5.67
N GLU A 49 7.92 -6.47 -5.16
CA GLU A 49 7.51 -7.22 -3.97
C GLU A 49 8.30 -6.85 -2.70
N VAL A 50 8.88 -5.65 -2.68
CA VAL A 50 9.69 -5.15 -1.57
C VAL A 50 8.88 -4.16 -0.74
N ILE A 51 8.77 -4.42 0.57
CA ILE A 51 8.17 -3.48 1.51
C ILE A 51 9.17 -2.36 1.78
N HIS A 52 8.80 -1.12 1.42
CA HIS A 52 9.67 0.03 1.55
C HIS A 52 9.90 0.43 3.02
N ALA A 53 11.17 0.65 3.38
CA ALA A 53 11.53 1.08 4.72
C ALA A 53 11.40 2.60 4.95
N GLY A 54 11.28 3.38 3.87
CA GLY A 54 11.20 4.83 3.93
C GLY A 54 12.56 5.56 3.92
N ILE A 55 13.66 4.84 3.88
CA ILE A 55 15.03 5.39 4.04
C ILE A 55 15.51 6.24 2.86
N TYR A 56 14.88 6.13 1.70
CA TYR A 56 15.26 6.88 0.50
C TYR A 56 14.57 8.23 0.36
N TYR A 57 13.66 8.54 1.25
CA TYR A 57 12.86 9.76 1.15
C TYR A 57 13.31 10.79 2.17
N PRO A 58 13.20 12.10 1.85
CA PRO A 58 13.57 13.15 2.79
C PRO A 58 12.92 12.94 4.15
N SER A 59 13.72 13.08 5.21
CA SER A 59 13.23 12.98 6.59
C SER A 59 12.09 13.97 6.84
N GLY A 60 11.02 13.53 7.49
CA GLY A 60 9.84 14.34 7.75
C GLY A 60 8.88 14.51 6.57
N SER A 61 9.22 14.01 5.36
CA SER A 61 8.27 14.03 4.24
C SER A 61 7.10 13.08 4.51
N LEU A 62 5.94 13.42 3.95
CA LEU A 62 4.76 12.56 4.05
C LEU A 62 5.03 11.15 3.50
N LYS A 63 5.81 11.06 2.42
CA LYS A 63 6.18 9.78 1.82
C LYS A 63 7.03 8.92 2.76
N ALA A 64 8.01 9.51 3.45
CA ALA A 64 8.81 8.81 4.46
C ALA A 64 7.94 8.33 5.63
N GLN A 65 7.09 9.20 6.17
CA GLN A 65 6.18 8.87 7.27
C GLN A 65 5.22 7.73 6.91
N LEU A 66 4.58 7.82 5.75
CA LEU A 66 3.64 6.80 5.28
C LEU A 66 4.32 5.46 4.97
N CYS A 67 5.57 5.46 4.48
CA CYS A 67 6.32 4.22 4.29
C CYS A 67 6.63 3.53 5.62
N VAL A 68 7.06 4.27 6.64
CA VAL A 68 7.36 3.71 7.96
C VAL A 68 6.10 3.15 8.62
N GLU A 69 5.05 3.94 8.67
CA GLU A 69 3.77 3.51 9.26
C GLU A 69 3.12 2.38 8.47
N GLY A 70 3.09 2.51 7.14
CA GLY A 70 2.52 1.51 6.24
C GLY A 70 3.24 0.16 6.33
N LYS A 71 4.56 0.16 6.49
CA LYS A 71 5.34 -1.05 6.73
C LYS A 71 4.86 -1.79 7.98
N GLN A 72 4.70 -1.09 9.10
CA GLN A 72 4.23 -1.70 10.34
C GLN A 72 2.81 -2.25 10.21
N ARG A 73 1.92 -1.47 9.61
CA ARG A 73 0.54 -1.91 9.36
C ARG A 73 0.46 -3.10 8.41
N LEU A 74 1.33 -3.15 7.40
CA LEU A 74 1.35 -4.25 6.43
C LEU A 74 1.82 -5.56 7.08
N TYR A 75 2.85 -5.53 7.92
CA TYR A 75 3.27 -6.72 8.67
C TYR A 75 2.16 -7.22 9.60
N ALA A 76 1.53 -6.33 10.35
CA ALA A 76 0.41 -6.69 11.21
C ALA A 76 -0.76 -7.29 10.42
N PHE A 77 -1.09 -6.70 9.27
CA PHE A 77 -2.13 -7.22 8.38
C PHE A 77 -1.77 -8.62 7.85
N CYS A 78 -0.53 -8.84 7.43
CA CYS A 78 -0.07 -10.14 6.94
C CYS A 78 -0.16 -11.20 8.05
N ASP A 79 0.28 -10.87 9.25
CA ASP A 79 0.18 -11.78 10.40
C ASP A 79 -1.27 -12.14 10.73
N GLU A 80 -2.15 -11.13 10.76
CA GLU A 80 -3.57 -11.31 11.05
C GLU A 80 -4.29 -12.16 9.98
N ARG A 81 -3.86 -12.05 8.72
CA ARG A 81 -4.52 -12.69 7.58
C ARG A 81 -3.82 -13.94 7.06
N GLY A 82 -2.71 -14.34 7.65
CA GLY A 82 -1.94 -15.51 7.22
C GLY A 82 -1.29 -15.31 5.84
N VAL A 83 -0.89 -14.07 5.52
CA VAL A 83 -0.17 -13.75 4.29
C VAL A 83 1.33 -13.87 4.54
N ASP A 84 1.98 -14.74 3.80
CA ASP A 84 3.40 -14.98 3.97
C ASP A 84 4.25 -13.78 3.57
N TYR A 85 5.29 -13.49 4.36
CA TYR A 85 6.31 -12.51 4.06
C TYR A 85 7.65 -12.90 4.70
N ARG A 86 8.73 -12.23 4.29
CA ARG A 86 10.05 -12.43 4.86
C ARG A 86 10.69 -11.09 5.20
N ARG A 87 11.27 -10.99 6.38
CA ARG A 87 12.08 -9.83 6.81
C ARG A 87 13.55 -10.12 6.51
N LEU A 88 13.93 -9.95 5.25
CA LEU A 88 15.29 -10.26 4.78
C LEU A 88 16.29 -9.14 5.09
N GLY A 89 15.80 -7.93 5.35
CA GLY A 89 16.64 -6.76 5.50
C GLY A 89 17.20 -6.26 4.17
N LYS A 90 18.16 -5.34 4.26
CA LYS A 90 18.81 -4.72 3.09
C LYS A 90 20.23 -4.36 3.46
N LEU A 91 21.14 -4.58 2.50
CA LEU A 91 22.50 -4.04 2.57
C LEU A 91 22.59 -2.77 1.72
N ILE A 92 23.09 -1.71 2.32
CA ILE A 92 23.42 -0.47 1.62
C ILE A 92 24.94 -0.34 1.68
N VAL A 93 25.57 -0.30 0.52
CA VAL A 93 27.03 -0.26 0.39
C VAL A 93 27.45 1.10 -0.12
N ALA A 94 28.33 1.78 0.63
CA ALA A 94 29.03 2.95 0.16
C ALA A 94 30.21 2.51 -0.74
N THR A 95 30.34 3.11 -1.89
CA THR A 95 31.46 2.82 -2.82
C THR A 95 32.60 3.81 -2.70
N ASP A 96 32.36 4.91 -1.99
CA ASP A 96 33.36 5.92 -1.66
C ASP A 96 32.98 6.67 -0.37
N ASP A 97 33.92 7.43 0.18
CA ASP A 97 33.74 8.14 1.46
C ASP A 97 32.67 9.21 1.42
N SER A 98 32.33 9.77 0.26
CA SER A 98 31.28 10.78 0.13
C SER A 98 29.86 10.21 0.37
N GLN A 99 29.73 8.92 0.33
CA GLN A 99 28.46 8.20 0.54
C GLN A 99 28.27 7.69 1.97
N CYS A 100 29.23 7.97 2.86
CA CYS A 100 29.24 7.54 4.26
C CYS A 100 28.67 8.60 5.21
N ALA A 101 27.69 9.39 4.80
CA ALA A 101 27.09 10.44 5.62
C ALA A 101 25.91 9.93 6.45
#